data_b3df72d06486bef2174153d1fbd15538
#
_entry.id   b3df72d06486bef2174153d1fbd15538
#
_cell.length_a   1.000
_cell.length_b   1.000
_cell.length_c   1.000
_cell.angle_alpha   90.00
_cell.angle_beta   90.00
_cell.angle_gamma   90.00
#
_symmetry.space_group_name_H-M   'P 1'
#
loop_
_entity.id
_entity.type
_entity.pdbx_description
1 polymer ?
#
loop_
_entity_poly.entity_id
_entity_poly.type
_entity_poly.pdbx_seq_one_letter_code
_entity_poly.pdbx_strand_id
1 'polypeptide(L)'
;MSIFGKAARRDARGEFAGYTSLRRTLLTLNVFAALKMTLFPMAIITLFWKDEIGLTLAEILTLQVFFSLASVIMEYPSGYVSDRLGYRWALMVACVFGIVGWGWYLAAETFWGVLVAELLLGVSYAFISGSDTALLFETLRAEGRVDLYTRCDGRMVGWAQGGEAAGALFSGLMYAHWPLLPFVAQIVIWTLALGLCLSLREPKDDGGGPVTSHLAEALSVCRSAFLETPAIRATIVNGMLLGLASFYMVWLIQPYMQECQVPVAWFGPVWAGANLVVALGAASSHRVEGIIGVAGMQYVFFGMIVVAYLGLGTITALGGFLFYYLLTAMRGLQGPLMRSRLQSLSTRRNRASILSLHSLVFRLGFVLTGPLVGLLADNFGLSATFLVLGGVFALALPLAGKSFLHHNRA
;
A
#
# COMPACT_ATOMS: atom_id res chain seq x y z
N MET A 1 2.09 -14.01 -25.85
CA MET A 1 2.26 -15.49 -26.01
C MET A 1 3.44 -15.91 -26.88
N SER A 2 4.41 -15.07 -27.23
CA SER A 2 5.44 -15.41 -28.26
C SER A 2 6.89 -15.12 -27.88
N ILE A 3 7.27 -15.04 -26.60
CA ILE A 3 8.65 -14.71 -26.18
C ILE A 3 9.44 -15.96 -25.74
N PHE A 4 8.79 -17.07 -25.49
CA PHE A 4 9.43 -18.33 -25.07
C PHE A 4 9.77 -19.29 -26.22
N GLY A 5 9.52 -18.93 -27.45
CA GLY A 5 9.61 -19.81 -28.61
C GLY A 5 10.98 -19.90 -29.33
N LYS A 6 11.99 -19.06 -28.99
CA LYS A 6 13.24 -19.02 -29.78
C LYS A 6 14.52 -19.51 -29.07
N ALA A 7 14.48 -19.84 -27.78
CA ALA A 7 15.67 -20.33 -27.04
C ALA A 7 15.72 -21.85 -26.80
N ALA A 8 14.75 -22.61 -27.25
CA ALA A 8 14.60 -24.03 -26.93
C ALA A 8 15.16 -24.96 -28.01
N ARG A 9 16.42 -24.86 -28.33
CA ARG A 9 17.13 -25.91 -29.08
C ARG A 9 18.61 -25.96 -28.70
N ARG A 10 18.90 -26.44 -27.46
CA ARG A 10 20.16 -27.11 -27.08
C ARG A 10 20.06 -27.59 -25.64
N ASP A 11 20.34 -28.90 -25.47
CA ASP A 11 20.36 -29.70 -24.24
C ASP A 11 19.01 -30.11 -23.62
N ALA A 12 18.49 -31.25 -24.13
CA ALA A 12 17.07 -31.58 -24.08
C ALA A 12 16.56 -32.31 -22.82
N ARG A 13 17.29 -32.45 -21.71
CA ARG A 13 16.73 -33.12 -20.49
C ARG A 13 16.94 -32.39 -19.18
N GLY A 14 18.03 -31.64 -19.00
CA GLY A 14 18.27 -30.85 -17.77
C GLY A 14 17.58 -29.48 -17.79
N GLU A 15 17.60 -28.78 -18.94
CA GLU A 15 16.98 -27.48 -19.11
C GLU A 15 15.46 -27.51 -19.07
N PHE A 16 14.81 -28.59 -19.54
CA PHE A 16 13.34 -28.72 -19.49
C PHE A 16 12.81 -28.82 -18.07
N ALA A 17 13.51 -29.49 -17.16
CA ALA A 17 13.09 -29.63 -15.75
C ALA A 17 13.29 -28.31 -14.99
N GLY A 18 14.39 -27.59 -15.21
CA GLY A 18 14.64 -26.26 -14.64
C GLY A 18 13.62 -25.21 -15.11
N TYR A 19 13.34 -25.21 -16.43
CA TYR A 19 12.41 -24.28 -17.06
C TYR A 19 10.94 -24.45 -16.57
N THR A 20 10.48 -25.67 -16.39
CA THR A 20 9.16 -25.97 -15.82
C THR A 20 9.10 -25.59 -14.35
N SER A 21 10.18 -25.74 -13.60
CA SER A 21 10.30 -25.33 -12.20
C SER A 21 10.21 -23.82 -12.03
N LEU A 22 10.99 -23.04 -12.79
CA LEU A 22 10.97 -21.57 -12.76
C LEU A 22 9.58 -21.01 -13.12
N ARG A 23 8.99 -21.49 -14.22
CA ARG A 23 7.65 -21.05 -14.66
C ARG A 23 6.60 -21.31 -13.60
N ARG A 24 6.66 -22.47 -12.91
CA ARG A 24 5.75 -22.82 -11.84
C ARG A 24 5.94 -21.87 -10.65
N THR A 25 7.17 -21.61 -10.22
CA THR A 25 7.44 -20.69 -9.09
C THR A 25 6.98 -19.27 -9.40
N LEU A 26 7.25 -18.74 -10.61
CA LEU A 26 6.78 -17.42 -11.02
C LEU A 26 5.25 -17.33 -11.07
N LEU A 27 4.56 -18.37 -11.54
CA LEU A 27 3.11 -18.41 -11.52
C LEU A 27 2.57 -18.44 -10.08
N THR A 28 3.16 -19.27 -9.22
CA THR A 28 2.78 -19.34 -7.80
C THR A 28 2.95 -17.99 -7.09
N LEU A 29 4.05 -17.28 -7.34
CA LEU A 29 4.27 -15.93 -6.79
C LEU A 29 3.25 -14.91 -7.31
N ASN A 30 2.91 -14.96 -8.60
CA ASN A 30 1.88 -14.09 -9.16
C ASN A 30 0.50 -14.37 -8.54
N VAL A 31 0.11 -15.64 -8.41
CA VAL A 31 -1.16 -16.03 -7.77
C VAL A 31 -1.15 -15.66 -6.28
N PHE A 32 -0.03 -15.86 -5.57
CA PHE A 32 0.12 -15.42 -4.19
C PHE A 32 -0.04 -13.90 -4.08
N ALA A 33 0.56 -13.12 -4.97
CA ALA A 33 0.41 -11.67 -5.00
C ALA A 33 -1.05 -11.24 -5.21
N ALA A 34 -1.80 -11.93 -6.07
CA ALA A 34 -3.23 -11.70 -6.24
C ALA A 34 -4.00 -12.03 -4.96
N LEU A 35 -3.78 -13.23 -4.38
CA LEU A 35 -4.52 -13.66 -3.18
C LEU A 35 -4.27 -12.74 -1.99
N LYS A 36 -3.01 -12.37 -1.68
CA LYS A 36 -2.70 -11.48 -0.56
C LYS A 36 -3.36 -10.11 -0.67
N MET A 37 -3.64 -9.65 -1.90
CA MET A 37 -4.31 -8.38 -2.17
C MET A 37 -5.80 -8.52 -2.47
N THR A 38 -6.34 -9.74 -2.53
CA THR A 38 -7.80 -9.96 -2.56
C THR A 38 -8.36 -9.68 -1.17
N LEU A 39 -8.65 -8.40 -0.90
CA LEU A 39 -9.06 -7.92 0.42
C LEU A 39 -10.56 -7.58 0.41
N PHE A 40 -11.40 -8.60 0.61
CA PHE A 40 -12.86 -8.41 0.66
C PHE A 40 -13.30 -7.40 1.73
N PRO A 41 -12.76 -7.38 2.97
CA PRO A 41 -13.22 -6.42 3.96
C PRO A 41 -12.85 -4.97 3.64
N MET A 42 -11.83 -4.70 2.84
CA MET A 42 -11.23 -3.36 2.73
C MET A 42 -12.21 -2.28 2.27
N ALA A 43 -13.15 -2.61 1.37
CA ALA A 43 -14.13 -1.64 0.86
C ALA A 43 -15.32 -1.39 1.82
N ILE A 44 -15.43 -2.16 2.93
CA ILE A 44 -16.51 -2.05 3.92
C ILE A 44 -16.02 -2.01 5.38
N ILE A 45 -14.74 -2.11 5.61
CA ILE A 45 -14.18 -2.35 6.94
C ILE A 45 -14.48 -1.18 7.91
N THR A 46 -14.43 0.06 7.44
CA THR A 46 -14.77 1.22 8.26
C THR A 46 -16.26 1.23 8.62
N LEU A 47 -17.11 0.80 7.67
CA LEU A 47 -18.54 0.64 7.90
C LEU A 47 -18.80 -0.43 8.97
N PHE A 48 -18.14 -1.59 8.86
CA PHE A 48 -18.21 -2.67 9.84
C PHE A 48 -17.78 -2.19 11.24
N TRP A 49 -16.66 -1.49 11.36
CA TRP A 49 -16.20 -0.98 12.65
C TRP A 49 -17.16 0.03 13.28
N LYS A 50 -17.75 0.90 12.44
CA LYS A 50 -18.69 1.92 12.90
C LYS A 50 -20.05 1.33 13.28
N ASP A 51 -20.63 0.51 12.40
CA ASP A 51 -22.04 0.08 12.54
C ASP A 51 -22.19 -1.20 13.37
N GLU A 52 -21.27 -2.18 13.25
CA GLU A 52 -21.38 -3.45 13.97
C GLU A 52 -20.64 -3.41 15.32
N ILE A 53 -19.48 -2.73 15.38
CA ILE A 53 -18.68 -2.64 16.62
C ILE A 53 -19.01 -1.36 17.42
N GLY A 54 -19.51 -0.31 16.73
CA GLY A 54 -19.85 0.97 17.37
C GLY A 54 -18.66 1.89 17.61
N LEU A 55 -17.58 1.75 16.82
CA LEU A 55 -16.38 2.58 16.99
C LEU A 55 -16.57 3.99 16.42
N THR A 56 -15.98 4.96 17.10
CA THR A 56 -15.86 6.33 16.65
C THR A 56 -14.79 6.43 15.52
N LEU A 57 -14.82 7.50 14.74
CA LEU A 57 -13.81 7.73 13.69
C LEU A 57 -12.41 7.96 14.29
N ALA A 58 -12.32 8.54 15.48
CA ALA A 58 -11.07 8.67 16.21
C ALA A 58 -10.49 7.30 16.59
N GLU A 59 -11.30 6.38 17.09
CA GLU A 59 -10.88 5.01 17.39
C GLU A 59 -10.44 4.26 16.13
N ILE A 60 -11.20 4.39 15.05
CA ILE A 60 -10.86 3.77 13.75
C ILE A 60 -9.50 4.25 13.23
N LEU A 61 -9.26 5.56 13.22
CA LEU A 61 -7.96 6.09 12.79
C LEU A 61 -6.83 5.75 13.78
N THR A 62 -7.15 5.59 15.06
CA THR A 62 -6.21 5.13 16.11
C THR A 62 -5.82 3.65 15.89
N LEU A 63 -6.75 2.78 15.50
CA LEU A 63 -6.44 1.39 15.12
C LEU A 63 -5.40 1.34 14.00
N GLN A 64 -5.52 2.23 13.00
CA GLN A 64 -4.56 2.28 11.89
C GLN A 64 -3.18 2.82 12.31
N VAL A 65 -3.12 3.62 13.37
CA VAL A 65 -1.85 3.96 14.02
C VAL A 65 -1.19 2.71 14.60
N PHE A 66 -1.93 1.91 15.35
CA PHE A 66 -1.40 0.67 15.94
C PHE A 66 -1.00 -0.36 14.89
N PHE A 67 -1.79 -0.54 13.82
CA PHE A 67 -1.40 -1.37 12.67
C PHE A 67 -0.06 -0.89 12.07
N SER A 68 0.08 0.40 11.84
CA SER A 68 1.30 1.00 11.28
C SER A 68 2.50 0.82 12.21
N LEU A 69 2.33 1.01 13.52
CA LEU A 69 3.38 0.79 14.51
C LEU A 69 3.77 -0.68 14.59
N ALA A 70 2.82 -1.60 14.64
CA ALA A 70 3.10 -3.04 14.64
C ALA A 70 3.91 -3.44 13.39
N SER A 71 3.52 -2.93 12.21
CA SER A 71 4.24 -3.19 10.96
C SER A 71 5.68 -2.68 11.01
N VAL A 72 5.91 -1.45 11.50
CA VAL A 72 7.26 -0.85 11.60
C VAL A 72 8.13 -1.59 12.63
N ILE A 73 7.57 -1.90 13.80
CA ILE A 73 8.30 -2.62 14.85
C ILE A 73 8.70 -4.01 14.38
N MET A 74 7.82 -4.68 13.66
CA MET A 74 8.03 -6.05 13.17
C MET A 74 8.85 -6.13 11.87
N GLU A 75 9.12 -5.01 11.20
CA GLU A 75 9.89 -4.97 9.95
C GLU A 75 11.31 -5.55 10.14
N TYR A 76 12.00 -5.16 11.21
CA TYR A 76 13.33 -5.71 11.52
C TYR A 76 13.29 -7.19 11.96
N PRO A 77 12.45 -7.62 12.93
CA PRO A 77 12.33 -9.02 13.30
C PRO A 77 11.92 -9.93 12.13
N SER A 78 11.00 -9.49 11.28
CA SER A 78 10.55 -10.28 10.13
C SER A 78 11.66 -10.45 9.09
N GLY A 79 12.45 -9.40 8.82
CA GLY A 79 13.64 -9.46 7.98
C GLY A 79 14.67 -10.47 8.52
N TYR A 80 14.98 -10.39 9.81
CA TYR A 80 15.90 -11.34 10.45
C TYR A 80 15.41 -12.82 10.34
N VAL A 81 14.12 -13.05 10.53
CA VAL A 81 13.52 -14.38 10.38
C VAL A 81 13.59 -14.85 8.93
N SER A 82 13.28 -14.01 7.96
CA SER A 82 13.35 -14.35 6.54
C SER A 82 14.76 -14.66 6.07
N ASP A 83 15.77 -13.95 6.60
CA ASP A 83 17.18 -14.19 6.26
C ASP A 83 17.73 -15.49 6.88
N ARG A 84 17.19 -15.92 8.04
CA ARG A 84 17.64 -17.12 8.75
C ARG A 84 16.87 -18.40 8.40
N LEU A 85 15.55 -18.29 8.29
CA LEU A 85 14.66 -19.44 8.05
C LEU A 85 14.25 -19.55 6.58
N GLY A 86 14.47 -18.50 5.79
CA GLY A 86 14.11 -18.39 4.39
C GLY A 86 12.81 -17.63 4.14
N TYR A 87 12.70 -17.09 2.95
CA TYR A 87 11.56 -16.24 2.51
C TYR A 87 10.24 -17.02 2.46
N ARG A 88 10.29 -18.29 2.08
CA ARG A 88 9.11 -19.17 2.09
C ARG A 88 8.51 -19.29 3.50
N TRP A 89 9.35 -19.50 4.52
CA TRP A 89 8.90 -19.57 5.90
C TRP A 89 8.32 -18.27 6.39
N ALA A 90 8.94 -17.12 6.05
CA ALA A 90 8.40 -15.81 6.35
C ALA A 90 7.00 -15.62 5.76
N LEU A 91 6.78 -15.99 4.49
CA LEU A 91 5.47 -15.93 3.86
C LEU A 91 4.45 -16.88 4.51
N MET A 92 4.85 -18.06 4.95
CA MET A 92 3.97 -18.97 5.69
C MET A 92 3.55 -18.39 7.05
N VAL A 93 4.50 -17.81 7.81
CA VAL A 93 4.23 -17.12 9.07
C VAL A 93 3.27 -15.96 8.84
N ALA A 94 3.49 -15.16 7.78
CA ALA A 94 2.58 -14.08 7.39
C ALA A 94 1.15 -14.60 7.15
N CYS A 95 1.01 -15.71 6.41
CA CYS A 95 -0.30 -16.31 6.15
C CYS A 95 -0.99 -16.79 7.44
N VAL A 96 -0.26 -17.38 8.36
CA VAL A 96 -0.80 -17.82 9.66
C VAL A 96 -1.31 -16.61 10.45
N PHE A 97 -0.50 -15.54 10.58
CA PHE A 97 -0.94 -14.30 11.23
C PHE A 97 -2.13 -13.66 10.50
N GLY A 98 -2.17 -13.71 9.17
CA GLY A 98 -3.31 -13.26 8.37
C GLY A 98 -4.58 -14.06 8.66
N ILE A 99 -4.52 -15.40 8.68
CA ILE A 99 -5.65 -16.27 9.01
C ILE A 99 -6.15 -15.98 10.43
N VAL A 100 -5.25 -15.90 11.41
CA VAL A 100 -5.61 -15.64 12.80
C VAL A 100 -6.18 -14.22 12.96
N GLY A 101 -5.56 -13.22 12.35
CA GLY A 101 -6.02 -11.82 12.43
C GLY A 101 -7.42 -11.64 11.82
N TRP A 102 -7.65 -12.15 10.61
CA TRP A 102 -8.98 -12.11 10.00
C TRP A 102 -9.99 -13.00 10.72
N GLY A 103 -9.56 -14.14 11.27
CA GLY A 103 -10.40 -15.01 12.12
C GLY A 103 -10.81 -14.33 13.42
N TRP A 104 -9.92 -13.53 14.01
CA TRP A 104 -10.19 -12.79 15.24
C TRP A 104 -11.32 -11.77 15.08
N TYR A 105 -11.50 -11.22 13.87
CA TYR A 105 -12.64 -10.33 13.57
C TYR A 105 -14.01 -10.99 13.76
N LEU A 106 -14.11 -12.32 13.66
CA LEU A 106 -15.38 -13.02 13.87
C LEU A 106 -15.87 -12.99 15.34
N ALA A 107 -14.96 -12.68 16.27
CA ALA A 107 -15.22 -12.59 17.71
C ALA A 107 -14.95 -11.18 18.28
N ALA A 108 -14.58 -10.21 17.43
CA ALA A 108 -14.25 -8.86 17.87
C ALA A 108 -15.53 -8.03 18.00
N GLU A 109 -15.91 -7.69 19.25
CA GLU A 109 -17.10 -6.88 19.56
C GLU A 109 -16.75 -5.54 20.20
N THR A 110 -15.48 -5.23 20.37
CA THR A 110 -14.98 -4.03 21.04
C THR A 110 -13.75 -3.47 20.37
N PHE A 111 -13.40 -2.21 20.66
CA PHE A 111 -12.14 -1.60 20.25
C PHE A 111 -10.92 -2.50 20.50
N TRP A 112 -10.84 -3.09 21.70
CA TRP A 112 -9.70 -3.95 22.06
C TRP A 112 -9.65 -5.25 21.25
N GLY A 113 -10.81 -5.81 20.92
CA GLY A 113 -10.91 -6.97 20.05
C GLY A 113 -10.38 -6.66 18.63
N VAL A 114 -10.84 -5.53 18.05
CA VAL A 114 -10.37 -5.06 16.74
C VAL A 114 -8.88 -4.71 16.79
N LEU A 115 -8.39 -4.10 17.89
CA LEU A 115 -6.97 -3.77 18.05
C LEU A 115 -6.09 -5.03 17.98
N VAL A 116 -6.48 -6.12 18.61
CA VAL A 116 -5.73 -7.40 18.52
C VAL A 116 -5.68 -7.89 17.08
N ALA A 117 -6.82 -7.85 16.36
CA ALA A 117 -6.86 -8.21 14.95
C ALA A 117 -5.91 -7.36 14.10
N GLU A 118 -5.95 -6.03 14.27
CA GLU A 118 -5.09 -5.09 13.55
C GLU A 118 -3.59 -5.29 13.85
N LEU A 119 -3.23 -5.58 15.10
CA LEU A 119 -1.86 -5.90 15.48
C LEU A 119 -1.38 -7.20 14.79
N LEU A 120 -2.20 -8.25 14.77
CA LEU A 120 -1.90 -9.50 14.08
C LEU A 120 -1.73 -9.30 12.57
N LEU A 121 -2.60 -8.49 11.95
CA LEU A 121 -2.50 -8.14 10.55
C LEU A 121 -1.28 -7.24 10.26
N GLY A 122 -0.90 -6.35 11.17
CA GLY A 122 0.31 -5.55 11.08
C GLY A 122 1.57 -6.43 11.08
N VAL A 123 1.61 -7.45 11.95
CA VAL A 123 2.67 -8.48 11.96
C VAL A 123 2.69 -9.24 10.63
N SER A 124 1.53 -9.73 10.17
CA SER A 124 1.40 -10.42 8.88
C SER A 124 1.96 -9.58 7.74
N TYR A 125 1.58 -8.30 7.67
CA TYR A 125 2.07 -7.36 6.66
C TYR A 125 3.59 -7.20 6.71
N ALA A 126 4.20 -7.09 7.89
CA ALA A 126 5.65 -6.96 8.05
C ALA A 126 6.40 -8.19 7.51
N PHE A 127 5.89 -9.41 7.75
CA PHE A 127 6.49 -10.64 7.22
C PHE A 127 6.36 -10.77 5.69
N ILE A 128 5.34 -10.18 5.07
CA ILE A 128 5.21 -10.14 3.60
C ILE A 128 6.17 -9.11 3.01
N SER A 129 6.29 -7.95 3.70
CA SER A 129 7.04 -6.81 3.19
C SER A 129 8.48 -7.18 2.88
N GLY A 130 8.82 -7.18 1.59
CA GLY A 130 10.13 -7.55 1.08
C GLY A 130 10.36 -9.04 0.86
N SER A 131 9.71 -9.96 1.59
CA SER A 131 9.97 -11.41 1.48
C SER A 131 9.52 -11.98 0.13
N ASP A 132 8.42 -11.54 -0.42
CA ASP A 132 7.90 -12.00 -1.71
C ASP A 132 8.74 -11.51 -2.89
N THR A 133 9.18 -10.25 -2.86
CA THR A 133 10.07 -9.67 -3.88
C THR A 133 11.49 -10.20 -3.77
N ALA A 134 11.98 -10.48 -2.55
CA ALA A 134 13.27 -11.11 -2.32
C ALA A 134 13.27 -12.56 -2.83
N LEU A 135 12.22 -13.34 -2.54
CA LEU A 135 12.08 -14.71 -3.07
C LEU A 135 12.04 -14.72 -4.60
N LEU A 136 11.35 -13.75 -5.22
CA LEU A 136 11.37 -13.56 -6.68
C LEU A 136 12.79 -13.31 -7.18
N PHE A 137 13.52 -12.38 -6.53
CA PHE A 137 14.89 -12.03 -6.92
C PHE A 137 15.85 -13.22 -6.81
N GLU A 138 15.86 -13.91 -5.67
CA GLU A 138 16.73 -15.07 -5.45
C GLU A 138 16.37 -16.25 -6.36
N THR A 139 15.08 -16.46 -6.66
CA THR A 139 14.67 -17.48 -7.65
C THR A 139 15.23 -17.17 -9.04
N LEU A 140 15.16 -15.92 -9.48
CA LEU A 140 15.70 -15.51 -10.78
C LEU A 140 17.24 -15.53 -10.78
N ARG A 141 17.87 -15.20 -9.64
CA ARG A 141 19.32 -15.25 -9.49
C ARG A 141 19.85 -16.68 -9.57
N ALA A 142 19.21 -17.62 -8.89
CA ALA A 142 19.57 -19.04 -8.95
C ALA A 142 19.50 -19.63 -10.37
N GLU A 143 18.63 -19.09 -11.22
CA GLU A 143 18.46 -19.49 -12.61
C GLU A 143 19.29 -18.61 -13.60
N GLY A 144 20.12 -17.68 -13.09
CA GLY A 144 20.92 -16.77 -13.92
C GLY A 144 20.09 -15.78 -14.76
N ARG A 145 18.85 -15.47 -14.35
CA ARG A 145 17.87 -14.67 -15.11
C ARG A 145 17.46 -13.39 -14.38
N VAL A 146 18.40 -12.74 -13.69
CA VAL A 146 18.16 -11.47 -12.98
C VAL A 146 17.71 -10.34 -13.92
N ASP A 147 18.07 -10.41 -15.19
CA ASP A 147 17.62 -9.52 -16.27
C ASP A 147 16.09 -9.42 -16.37
N LEU A 148 15.36 -10.47 -15.98
CA LEU A 148 13.90 -10.53 -16.00
C LEU A 148 13.23 -9.94 -14.76
N TYR A 149 13.98 -9.57 -13.71
CA TYR A 149 13.44 -9.19 -12.42
C TYR A 149 12.39 -8.08 -12.53
N THR A 150 12.72 -6.94 -13.13
CA THR A 150 11.80 -5.79 -13.29
C THR A 150 10.50 -6.18 -14.01
N ARG A 151 10.59 -7.08 -14.97
CA ARG A 151 9.41 -7.54 -15.72
C ARG A 151 8.54 -8.48 -14.89
N CYS A 152 9.16 -9.40 -14.14
CA CYS A 152 8.45 -10.35 -13.29
C CYS A 152 7.81 -9.64 -12.09
N ASP A 153 8.53 -8.71 -11.45
CA ASP A 153 8.02 -7.85 -10.38
C ASP A 153 6.83 -7.01 -10.85
N GLY A 154 6.93 -6.34 -12.00
CA GLY A 154 5.82 -5.60 -12.59
C GLY A 154 4.58 -6.46 -12.88
N ARG A 155 4.77 -7.72 -13.28
CA ARG A 155 3.66 -8.68 -13.43
C ARG A 155 3.04 -9.06 -12.09
N MET A 156 3.86 -9.28 -11.07
CA MET A 156 3.42 -9.59 -9.72
C MET A 156 2.56 -8.44 -9.14
N VAL A 157 3.01 -7.20 -9.32
CA VAL A 157 2.21 -6.00 -9.00
C VAL A 157 0.89 -5.98 -9.76
N GLY A 158 0.89 -6.28 -11.07
CA GLY A 158 -0.34 -6.35 -11.87
C GLY A 158 -1.34 -7.41 -11.36
N TRP A 159 -0.87 -8.59 -10.95
CA TRP A 159 -1.71 -9.61 -10.33
C TRP A 159 -2.26 -9.17 -8.97
N ALA A 160 -1.44 -8.49 -8.16
CA ALA A 160 -1.86 -7.91 -6.89
C ALA A 160 -3.01 -6.90 -7.06
N GLN A 161 -2.88 -5.97 -8.01
CA GLN A 161 -3.93 -4.99 -8.32
C GLN A 161 -5.20 -5.65 -8.88
N GLY A 162 -5.06 -6.71 -9.68
CA GLY A 162 -6.20 -7.50 -10.13
C GLY A 162 -6.93 -8.19 -8.98
N GLY A 163 -6.18 -8.74 -8.01
CA GLY A 163 -6.73 -9.34 -6.79
C GLY A 163 -7.50 -8.31 -5.95
N GLU A 164 -6.92 -7.12 -5.72
CA GLU A 164 -7.57 -6.05 -4.97
C GLU A 164 -8.88 -5.59 -5.62
N ALA A 165 -8.87 -5.39 -6.92
CA ALA A 165 -10.08 -5.02 -7.66
C ALA A 165 -11.16 -6.11 -7.57
N ALA A 166 -10.79 -7.39 -7.71
CA ALA A 166 -11.71 -8.52 -7.62
C ALA A 166 -12.30 -8.65 -6.21
N GLY A 167 -11.48 -8.52 -5.15
CA GLY A 167 -11.92 -8.55 -3.76
C GLY A 167 -12.89 -7.42 -3.45
N ALA A 168 -12.54 -6.20 -3.83
CA ALA A 168 -13.37 -5.03 -3.60
C ALA A 168 -14.74 -5.14 -4.25
N LEU A 169 -14.82 -5.64 -5.49
CA LEU A 169 -16.03 -5.61 -6.30
C LEU A 169 -17.24 -6.30 -5.62
N PHE A 170 -17.00 -7.39 -4.90
CA PHE A 170 -18.03 -8.18 -4.24
C PHE A 170 -18.25 -7.80 -2.77
N SER A 171 -17.40 -7.00 -2.20
CA SER A 171 -17.35 -6.63 -0.78
C SER A 171 -18.70 -6.13 -0.25
N GLY A 172 -19.28 -5.12 -0.90
CA GLY A 172 -20.55 -4.52 -0.46
C GLY A 172 -21.75 -5.46 -0.54
N LEU A 173 -21.80 -6.33 -1.57
CA LEU A 173 -22.86 -7.35 -1.70
C LEU A 173 -22.74 -8.42 -0.60
N MET A 174 -21.51 -8.85 -0.30
CA MET A 174 -21.25 -9.82 0.76
C MET A 174 -21.64 -9.25 2.12
N TYR A 175 -21.26 -8.00 2.40
CA TYR A 175 -21.60 -7.31 3.65
C TYR A 175 -23.11 -7.11 3.80
N ALA A 176 -23.80 -6.71 2.74
CA ALA A 176 -25.26 -6.53 2.76
C ALA A 176 -26.01 -7.85 3.02
N HIS A 177 -25.42 -9.00 2.65
CA HIS A 177 -26.02 -10.32 2.92
C HIS A 177 -25.76 -10.77 4.36
N TRP A 178 -24.50 -10.65 4.81
CA TRP A 178 -24.08 -10.96 6.17
C TRP A 178 -22.78 -10.17 6.50
N PRO A 179 -22.78 -9.31 7.53
CA PRO A 179 -21.64 -8.42 7.83
C PRO A 179 -20.30 -9.13 8.01
N LEU A 180 -20.29 -10.37 8.51
CA LEU A 180 -19.08 -11.18 8.69
C LEU A 180 -18.63 -11.95 7.45
N LEU A 181 -19.44 -12.03 6.40
CA LEU A 181 -19.14 -12.82 5.20
C LEU A 181 -17.83 -12.39 4.50
N PRO A 182 -17.52 -11.08 4.36
CA PRO A 182 -16.22 -10.64 3.80
C PRO A 182 -15.02 -11.16 4.60
N PHE A 183 -15.14 -11.24 5.94
CA PHE A 183 -14.06 -11.74 6.83
C PHE A 183 -13.89 -13.25 6.71
N VAL A 184 -14.99 -14.02 6.64
CA VAL A 184 -14.94 -15.47 6.41
C VAL A 184 -14.30 -15.78 5.06
N ALA A 185 -14.70 -15.07 3.99
CA ALA A 185 -14.08 -15.23 2.69
C ALA A 185 -12.60 -14.87 2.71
N GLN A 186 -12.22 -13.86 3.51
CA GLN A 186 -10.83 -13.46 3.67
C GLN A 186 -9.98 -14.56 4.33
N ILE A 187 -10.51 -15.27 5.32
CA ILE A 187 -9.85 -16.43 5.95
C ILE A 187 -9.59 -17.52 4.90
N VAL A 188 -10.58 -17.79 4.03
CA VAL A 188 -10.42 -18.78 2.95
C VAL A 188 -9.30 -18.35 1.99
N ILE A 189 -9.26 -17.08 1.57
CA ILE A 189 -8.19 -16.54 0.70
C ILE A 189 -6.82 -16.73 1.33
N TRP A 190 -6.66 -16.40 2.61
CA TRP A 190 -5.36 -16.54 3.29
C TRP A 190 -4.98 -18.01 3.51
N THR A 191 -5.96 -18.90 3.71
CA THR A 191 -5.73 -20.35 3.76
C THR A 191 -5.24 -20.89 2.41
N LEU A 192 -5.83 -20.42 1.30
CA LEU A 192 -5.35 -20.75 -0.05
C LEU A 192 -3.95 -20.20 -0.29
N ALA A 193 -3.66 -18.97 0.16
CA ALA A 193 -2.33 -18.37 0.08
C ALA A 193 -1.29 -19.19 0.87
N LEU A 194 -1.63 -19.69 2.08
CA LEU A 194 -0.78 -20.59 2.85
C LEU A 194 -0.52 -21.89 2.08
N GLY A 195 -1.55 -22.48 1.49
CA GLY A 195 -1.41 -23.68 0.65
C GLY A 195 -0.46 -23.46 -0.55
N LEU A 196 -0.51 -22.27 -1.15
CA LEU A 196 0.44 -21.91 -2.21
C LEU A 196 1.88 -21.78 -1.69
N CYS A 197 2.07 -21.18 -0.51
CA CYS A 197 3.39 -21.06 0.11
C CYS A 197 4.02 -22.44 0.38
N LEU A 198 3.21 -23.46 0.70
CA LEU A 198 3.70 -24.84 0.86
C LEU A 198 4.29 -25.42 -0.44
N SER A 199 3.83 -24.95 -1.59
CA SER A 199 4.31 -25.38 -2.90
C SER A 199 5.53 -24.58 -3.41
N LEU A 200 5.88 -23.46 -2.78
CA LEU A 200 7.06 -22.67 -3.12
C LEU A 200 8.34 -23.43 -2.79
N ARG A 201 9.36 -23.27 -3.60
CA ARG A 201 10.70 -23.79 -3.35
C ARG A 201 11.62 -22.66 -2.96
N GLU A 202 12.34 -22.83 -1.85
CA GLU A 202 13.42 -21.93 -1.47
C GLU A 202 14.64 -22.23 -2.36
N PRO A 203 15.22 -21.24 -3.04
CA PRO A 203 16.52 -21.41 -3.67
C PRO A 203 17.57 -21.76 -2.60
N LYS A 204 18.55 -22.59 -2.93
CA LYS A 204 19.65 -22.89 -1.99
C LYS A 204 20.43 -21.62 -1.74
N ASP A 205 20.60 -21.28 -0.47
CA ASP A 205 21.39 -20.12 -0.04
C ASP A 205 22.89 -20.46 -0.11
N ASP A 206 23.66 -19.66 -0.85
CA ASP A 206 25.12 -19.78 -0.92
C ASP A 206 25.80 -19.00 0.22
N GLY A 207 25.12 -18.81 1.36
CA GLY A 207 25.69 -18.21 2.57
C GLY A 207 25.65 -16.67 2.56
N GLY A 208 24.63 -16.12 3.17
CA GLY A 208 24.49 -14.68 3.36
C GLY A 208 25.66 -14.08 4.14
N GLY A 209 26.19 -12.97 3.65
CA GLY A 209 27.23 -12.21 4.31
C GLY A 209 26.78 -11.66 5.68
N PRO A 210 27.72 -11.23 6.54
CA PRO A 210 27.41 -10.76 7.89
C PRO A 210 26.49 -9.55 7.86
N VAL A 211 25.40 -9.63 8.63
CA VAL A 211 24.48 -8.51 8.90
C VAL A 211 25.27 -7.44 9.68
N THR A 212 25.75 -6.43 8.97
CA THR A 212 26.34 -5.25 9.60
C THR A 212 25.25 -4.41 10.27
N SER A 213 25.59 -3.71 11.34
CA SER A 213 24.64 -2.93 12.16
C SER A 213 23.91 -1.85 11.33
N HIS A 214 22.76 -2.20 10.80
CA HIS A 214 21.95 -1.33 9.94
C HIS A 214 21.38 -0.10 10.66
N LEU A 215 21.29 -0.11 12.01
CA LEU A 215 20.69 1.00 12.76
C LEU A 215 21.56 2.27 12.70
N ALA A 216 22.88 2.15 12.87
CA ALA A 216 23.79 3.30 12.78
C ALA A 216 23.83 3.88 11.35
N GLU A 217 23.79 3.00 10.35
CA GLU A 217 23.71 3.40 8.94
C GLU A 217 22.38 4.07 8.62
N ALA A 218 21.24 3.54 9.10
CA ALA A 218 19.94 4.16 8.96
C ALA A 218 19.88 5.54 9.60
N LEU A 219 20.39 5.70 10.83
CA LEU A 219 20.47 7.00 11.50
C LEU A 219 21.35 8.00 10.74
N SER A 220 22.48 7.56 10.18
CA SER A 220 23.33 8.41 9.37
C SER A 220 22.64 8.88 8.08
N VAL A 221 21.89 8.00 7.42
CA VAL A 221 21.08 8.34 6.24
C VAL A 221 19.96 9.31 6.60
N CYS A 222 19.26 9.10 7.71
CA CYS A 222 18.25 10.04 8.21
C CYS A 222 18.85 11.43 8.44
N ARG A 223 19.99 11.50 9.13
CA ARG A 223 20.69 12.76 9.38
C ARG A 223 21.09 13.46 8.10
N SER A 224 21.73 12.75 7.18
CA SER A 224 22.16 13.30 5.89
C SER A 224 20.96 13.77 5.05
N ALA A 225 19.88 12.98 4.98
CA ALA A 225 18.67 13.33 4.21
C ALA A 225 17.99 14.61 4.73
N PHE A 226 17.89 14.78 6.06
CA PHE A 226 17.16 15.91 6.64
C PHE A 226 18.02 17.15 6.87
N LEU A 227 19.31 16.99 7.22
CA LEU A 227 20.17 18.11 7.59
C LEU A 227 21.06 18.57 6.43
N GLU A 228 21.54 17.65 5.59
CA GLU A 228 22.59 17.95 4.60
C GLU A 228 22.04 18.07 3.17
N THR A 229 20.86 17.47 2.87
CA THR A 229 20.31 17.44 1.51
C THR A 229 18.92 18.08 1.42
N PRO A 230 18.82 19.41 1.26
CA PRO A 230 17.53 20.12 1.21
C PRO A 230 16.56 19.61 0.14
N ALA A 231 17.07 19.14 -1.01
CA ALA A 231 16.26 18.57 -2.08
C ALA A 231 15.56 17.28 -1.67
N ILE A 232 16.26 16.36 -0.98
CA ILE A 232 15.65 15.12 -0.46
C ILE A 232 14.62 15.46 0.60
N ARG A 233 14.94 16.31 1.56
CA ARG A 233 13.99 16.77 2.61
C ARG A 233 12.74 17.38 2.00
N ALA A 234 12.87 18.31 1.05
CA ALA A 234 11.73 18.95 0.40
C ALA A 234 10.87 17.93 -0.37
N THR A 235 11.48 16.96 -1.03
CA THR A 235 10.76 15.89 -1.75
C THR A 235 10.02 14.97 -0.78
N ILE A 236 10.63 14.58 0.34
CA ILE A 236 10.01 13.73 1.36
C ILE A 236 8.81 14.46 2.00
N VAL A 237 8.98 15.73 2.42
CA VAL A 237 7.89 16.50 3.04
C VAL A 237 6.74 16.74 2.08
N ASN A 238 7.03 17.13 0.83
CA ASN A 238 6.00 17.30 -0.18
C ASN A 238 5.25 16.00 -0.48
N GLY A 239 5.98 14.89 -0.64
CA GLY A 239 5.40 13.57 -0.85
C GLY A 239 4.55 13.08 0.34
N MET A 240 4.97 13.38 1.59
CA MET A 240 4.21 13.10 2.80
C MET A 240 2.87 13.84 2.79
N LEU A 241 2.86 15.16 2.53
CA LEU A 241 1.63 15.96 2.52
C LEU A 241 0.65 15.51 1.43
N LEU A 242 1.15 15.26 0.20
CA LEU A 242 0.33 14.71 -0.89
C LEU A 242 -0.22 13.32 -0.54
N GLY A 243 0.61 12.48 0.08
CA GLY A 243 0.20 11.16 0.55
C GLY A 243 -0.91 11.24 1.60
N LEU A 244 -0.74 12.06 2.64
CA LEU A 244 -1.72 12.25 3.71
C LEU A 244 -3.04 12.79 3.18
N ALA A 245 -3.01 13.76 2.23
CA ALA A 245 -4.22 14.31 1.62
C ALA A 245 -5.12 13.24 0.97
N SER A 246 -4.55 12.18 0.43
CA SER A 246 -5.34 11.07 -0.12
C SER A 246 -5.62 9.94 0.89
N PHE A 247 -4.75 9.78 1.89
CA PHE A 247 -4.80 8.62 2.79
C PHE A 247 -5.91 8.71 3.83
N TYR A 248 -6.23 9.90 4.36
CA TYR A 248 -7.38 10.06 5.26
C TYR A 248 -8.68 9.59 4.62
N MET A 249 -8.82 9.81 3.30
CA MET A 249 -10.02 9.39 2.58
C MET A 249 -10.17 7.88 2.44
N VAL A 250 -9.10 7.10 2.59
CA VAL A 250 -9.18 5.63 2.63
C VAL A 250 -10.15 5.18 3.75
N TRP A 251 -10.13 5.89 4.88
CA TRP A 251 -10.90 5.57 6.08
C TRP A 251 -12.20 6.37 6.20
N LEU A 252 -12.24 7.58 5.64
CA LEU A 252 -13.39 8.48 5.77
C LEU A 252 -14.38 8.37 4.61
N ILE A 253 -14.00 7.76 3.48
CA ILE A 253 -14.89 7.67 2.31
C ILE A 253 -16.11 6.79 2.57
N GLN A 254 -15.96 5.70 3.32
CA GLN A 254 -17.07 4.78 3.59
C GLN A 254 -18.14 5.45 4.49
N PRO A 255 -17.80 6.08 5.64
CA PRO A 255 -18.75 6.87 6.42
C PRO A 255 -19.39 8.02 5.58
N TYR A 256 -18.61 8.70 4.75
CA TYR A 256 -19.14 9.74 3.88
C TYR A 256 -20.15 9.21 2.86
N MET A 257 -19.85 8.07 2.23
CA MET A 257 -20.80 7.42 1.32
C MET A 257 -22.10 7.01 2.04
N GLN A 258 -22.00 6.59 3.30
CA GLN A 258 -23.15 6.30 4.15
C GLN A 258 -24.00 7.57 4.42
N GLU A 259 -23.38 8.71 4.78
CA GLU A 259 -24.07 10.00 4.93
C GLU A 259 -24.74 10.45 3.63
N CYS A 260 -24.11 10.20 2.48
CA CYS A 260 -24.65 10.48 1.15
C CYS A 260 -25.73 9.48 0.69
N GLN A 261 -26.13 8.53 1.54
CA GLN A 261 -27.14 7.48 1.24
C GLN A 261 -26.76 6.63 0.01
N VAL A 262 -25.46 6.41 -0.22
CA VAL A 262 -24.96 5.50 -1.26
C VAL A 262 -25.31 4.06 -0.86
N PRO A 263 -25.95 3.27 -1.73
CA PRO A 263 -26.25 1.87 -1.41
C PRO A 263 -24.97 1.09 -1.09
N VAL A 264 -24.97 0.29 -0.03
CA VAL A 264 -23.80 -0.50 0.43
C VAL A 264 -23.24 -1.39 -0.68
N ALA A 265 -24.11 -1.92 -1.55
CA ALA A 265 -23.69 -2.69 -2.72
C ALA A 265 -22.74 -1.92 -3.68
N TRP A 266 -22.73 -0.59 -3.66
CA TRP A 266 -21.85 0.25 -4.49
C TRP A 266 -20.48 0.50 -3.86
N PHE A 267 -20.30 0.24 -2.56
CA PHE A 267 -19.03 0.50 -1.86
C PHE A 267 -17.87 -0.26 -2.51
N GLY A 268 -18.10 -1.53 -2.86
CA GLY A 268 -17.11 -2.33 -3.59
C GLY A 268 -16.78 -1.79 -4.99
N PRO A 269 -17.76 -1.57 -5.87
CA PRO A 269 -17.54 -0.93 -7.17
C PRO A 269 -16.87 0.44 -7.11
N VAL A 270 -17.23 1.29 -6.14
CA VAL A 270 -16.61 2.62 -5.95
C VAL A 270 -15.15 2.45 -5.55
N TRP A 271 -14.83 1.53 -4.65
CA TRP A 271 -13.46 1.22 -4.25
C TRP A 271 -12.63 0.65 -5.41
N ALA A 272 -13.19 -0.30 -6.16
CA ALA A 272 -12.55 -0.87 -7.35
C ALA A 272 -12.29 0.21 -8.42
N GLY A 273 -13.25 1.12 -8.63
CA GLY A 273 -13.11 2.28 -9.50
C GLY A 273 -11.99 3.22 -9.05
N ALA A 274 -11.88 3.47 -7.74
CA ALA A 274 -10.80 4.29 -7.17
C ALA A 274 -9.42 3.67 -7.44
N ASN A 275 -9.27 2.37 -7.26
CA ASN A 275 -8.02 1.66 -7.57
C ASN A 275 -7.69 1.68 -9.06
N LEU A 276 -8.69 1.56 -9.94
CA LEU A 276 -8.50 1.73 -11.38
C LEU A 276 -8.00 3.13 -11.72
N VAL A 277 -8.58 4.17 -11.11
CA VAL A 277 -8.14 5.57 -11.31
C VAL A 277 -6.69 5.76 -10.83
N VAL A 278 -6.29 5.17 -9.69
CA VAL A 278 -4.90 5.16 -9.24
C VAL A 278 -3.99 4.50 -10.27
N ALA A 279 -4.37 3.35 -10.80
CA ALA A 279 -3.59 2.61 -11.78
C ALA A 279 -3.42 3.39 -13.09
N LEU A 280 -4.49 3.98 -13.60
CA LEU A 280 -4.46 4.84 -14.80
C LEU A 280 -3.61 6.10 -14.57
N GLY A 281 -3.73 6.73 -13.40
CA GLY A 281 -2.91 7.87 -13.00
C GLY A 281 -1.43 7.49 -12.98
N ALA A 282 -1.07 6.37 -12.37
CA ALA A 282 0.31 5.90 -12.31
C ALA A 282 0.88 5.58 -13.69
N ALA A 283 0.10 4.93 -14.55
CA ALA A 283 0.51 4.61 -15.92
C ALA A 283 0.68 5.85 -16.82
N SER A 284 -0.08 6.92 -16.55
CA SER A 284 -0.03 8.18 -17.31
C SER A 284 0.94 9.22 -16.73
N SER A 285 1.45 9.02 -15.51
CA SER A 285 2.24 10.00 -14.76
C SER A 285 3.41 10.57 -15.58
N HIS A 286 4.21 9.71 -16.22
CA HIS A 286 5.34 10.15 -17.03
C HIS A 286 4.91 10.98 -18.26
N ARG A 287 3.79 10.62 -18.92
CA ARG A 287 3.28 11.38 -20.08
C ARG A 287 2.77 12.77 -19.65
N VAL A 288 2.04 12.82 -18.54
CA VAL A 288 1.53 14.09 -17.99
C VAL A 288 2.68 14.98 -17.54
N GLU A 289 3.70 14.41 -16.84
CA GLU A 289 4.93 15.14 -16.48
C GLU A 289 5.63 15.70 -17.73
N GLY A 290 5.71 14.93 -18.81
CA GLY A 290 6.33 15.37 -20.07
C GLY A 290 5.60 16.53 -20.76
N ILE A 291 4.27 16.67 -20.55
CA ILE A 291 3.45 17.73 -21.15
C ILE A 291 3.49 19.00 -20.32
N ILE A 292 3.26 18.92 -19.01
CA ILE A 292 3.08 20.10 -18.14
C ILE A 292 4.28 20.37 -17.22
N GLY A 293 5.26 19.49 -17.22
CA GLY A 293 6.44 19.57 -16.36
C GLY A 293 6.14 19.32 -14.88
N VAL A 294 7.20 19.27 -14.07
CA VAL A 294 7.08 19.03 -12.61
C VAL A 294 6.31 20.15 -11.91
N ALA A 295 6.53 21.41 -12.31
CA ALA A 295 5.82 22.54 -11.74
C ALA A 295 4.31 22.47 -12.05
N GLY A 296 3.95 22.16 -13.30
CA GLY A 296 2.55 21.96 -13.68
C GLY A 296 1.89 20.84 -12.89
N MET A 297 2.60 19.73 -12.66
CA MET A 297 2.11 18.63 -11.82
C MET A 297 1.77 19.09 -10.38
N GLN A 298 2.61 19.94 -9.76
CA GLN A 298 2.33 20.47 -8.41
C GLN A 298 1.07 21.32 -8.37
N TYR A 299 0.84 22.18 -9.38
CA TYR A 299 -0.40 22.97 -9.47
C TYR A 299 -1.63 22.08 -9.70
N VAL A 300 -1.50 21.04 -10.53
CA VAL A 300 -2.58 20.07 -10.76
C VAL A 300 -2.90 19.31 -9.45
N PHE A 301 -1.90 18.84 -8.71
CA PHE A 301 -2.11 18.18 -7.42
C PHE A 301 -2.80 19.09 -6.42
N PHE A 302 -2.34 20.34 -6.31
CA PHE A 302 -2.98 21.33 -5.46
C PHE A 302 -4.45 21.55 -5.83
N GLY A 303 -4.73 21.79 -7.12
CA GLY A 303 -6.10 22.00 -7.61
C GLY A 303 -7.00 20.79 -7.34
N MET A 304 -6.51 19.56 -7.62
CA MET A 304 -7.26 18.33 -7.37
C MET A 304 -7.61 18.17 -5.89
N ILE A 305 -6.67 18.45 -4.98
CA ILE A 305 -6.89 18.31 -3.53
C ILE A 305 -7.90 19.36 -3.05
N VAL A 306 -7.73 20.63 -3.44
CA VAL A 306 -8.64 21.70 -3.02
C VAL A 306 -10.06 21.45 -3.53
N VAL A 307 -10.22 21.13 -4.82
CA VAL A 307 -11.54 20.84 -5.41
C VAL A 307 -12.16 19.61 -4.77
N ALA A 308 -11.38 18.55 -4.52
CA ALA A 308 -11.89 17.34 -3.89
C ALA A 308 -12.41 17.60 -2.48
N TYR A 309 -11.61 18.24 -1.63
CA TYR A 309 -12.02 18.52 -0.25
C TYR A 309 -13.16 19.53 -0.14
N LEU A 310 -13.19 20.55 -1.01
CA LEU A 310 -14.33 21.47 -1.10
C LEU A 310 -15.60 20.72 -1.54
N GLY A 311 -15.50 19.87 -2.57
CA GLY A 311 -16.64 19.09 -3.04
C GLY A 311 -17.16 18.13 -1.96
N LEU A 312 -16.26 17.35 -1.32
CA LEU A 312 -16.62 16.43 -0.25
C LEU A 312 -17.19 17.14 0.99
N GLY A 313 -16.69 18.36 1.31
CA GLY A 313 -17.16 19.13 2.45
C GLY A 313 -18.45 19.89 2.23
N THR A 314 -18.87 20.13 0.97
CA THR A 314 -20.06 20.95 0.66
C THR A 314 -21.20 20.15 0.02
N ILE A 315 -20.91 18.98 -0.58
CA ILE A 315 -21.89 18.19 -1.33
C ILE A 315 -22.16 16.88 -0.59
N THR A 316 -23.31 16.75 0.03
CA THR A 316 -23.79 15.53 0.73
C THR A 316 -24.85 14.80 -0.09
N ALA A 317 -24.70 14.75 -1.41
CA ALA A 317 -25.58 14.08 -2.33
C ALA A 317 -24.98 12.76 -2.82
N LEU A 318 -25.83 11.88 -3.39
CA LEU A 318 -25.45 10.54 -3.89
C LEU A 318 -24.17 10.53 -4.77
N GLY A 319 -23.98 11.56 -5.59
CA GLY A 319 -22.78 11.70 -6.44
C GLY A 319 -21.57 12.33 -5.77
N GLY A 320 -21.66 12.75 -4.49
CA GLY A 320 -20.58 13.44 -3.79
C GLY A 320 -19.29 12.63 -3.70
N PHE A 321 -19.38 11.29 -3.65
CA PHE A 321 -18.19 10.43 -3.63
C PHE A 321 -17.31 10.56 -4.90
N LEU A 322 -17.81 11.12 -5.99
CA LEU A 322 -17.01 11.31 -7.21
C LEU A 322 -15.79 12.23 -6.97
N PHE A 323 -15.90 13.17 -6.03
CA PHE A 323 -14.74 13.99 -5.63
C PHE A 323 -13.60 13.19 -5.01
N TYR A 324 -13.87 12.03 -4.43
CA TYR A 324 -12.84 11.10 -3.97
C TYR A 324 -11.91 10.65 -5.11
N TYR A 325 -12.44 10.48 -6.32
CA TYR A 325 -11.64 10.09 -7.48
C TYR A 325 -10.58 11.12 -7.89
N LEU A 326 -10.76 12.39 -7.54
CA LEU A 326 -9.70 13.40 -7.74
C LEU A 326 -8.48 13.09 -6.84
N LEU A 327 -8.73 12.72 -5.57
CA LEU A 327 -7.65 12.35 -4.64
C LEU A 327 -6.95 11.06 -5.05
N THR A 328 -7.69 10.07 -5.55
CA THR A 328 -7.11 8.83 -6.05
C THR A 328 -6.34 9.02 -7.36
N ALA A 329 -6.81 9.89 -8.27
CA ALA A 329 -6.10 10.28 -9.47
C ALA A 329 -4.78 10.99 -9.12
N MET A 330 -4.82 11.95 -8.20
CA MET A 330 -3.64 12.63 -7.68
C MET A 330 -2.66 11.64 -7.06
N ARG A 331 -3.13 10.69 -6.23
CA ARG A 331 -2.33 9.61 -5.63
C ARG A 331 -1.64 8.75 -6.69
N GLY A 332 -2.34 8.41 -7.76
CA GLY A 332 -1.78 7.68 -8.90
C GLY A 332 -0.67 8.44 -9.61
N LEU A 333 -0.91 9.70 -9.93
CA LEU A 333 0.05 10.55 -10.63
C LEU A 333 1.30 10.86 -9.79
N GLN A 334 1.11 11.16 -8.49
CA GLN A 334 2.21 11.60 -7.61
C GLN A 334 3.19 10.47 -7.25
N GLY A 335 2.73 9.22 -7.12
CA GLY A 335 3.55 8.12 -6.66
C GLY A 335 4.81 7.85 -7.51
N PRO A 336 4.69 7.64 -8.84
CA PRO A 336 5.85 7.49 -9.72
C PRO A 336 6.75 8.74 -9.73
N LEU A 337 6.18 9.95 -9.75
CA LEU A 337 6.93 11.20 -9.75
C LEU A 337 7.82 11.33 -8.50
N MET A 338 7.26 11.15 -7.29
CA MET A 338 8.01 11.27 -6.05
C MET A 338 9.11 10.21 -5.95
N ARG A 339 8.80 8.95 -6.32
CA ARG A 339 9.81 7.88 -6.34
C ARG A 339 10.95 8.16 -7.32
N SER A 340 10.64 8.61 -8.53
CA SER A 340 11.63 8.98 -9.54
C SER A 340 12.55 10.08 -9.03
N ARG A 341 12.00 11.14 -8.40
CA ARG A 341 12.79 12.24 -7.84
C ARG A 341 13.68 11.79 -6.68
N LEU A 342 13.16 11.01 -5.73
CA LEU A 342 13.97 10.47 -4.65
C LEU A 342 15.10 9.57 -5.17
N GLN A 343 14.83 8.76 -6.20
CA GLN A 343 15.83 7.89 -6.81
C GLN A 343 16.93 8.68 -7.54
N SER A 344 16.58 9.77 -8.23
CA SER A 344 17.55 10.62 -8.93
C SER A 344 18.44 11.42 -7.98
N LEU A 345 17.92 11.80 -6.81
CA LEU A 345 18.65 12.49 -5.74
C LEU A 345 19.50 11.55 -4.87
N SER A 346 19.30 10.24 -5.02
CA SER A 346 19.94 9.21 -4.20
C SER A 346 21.12 8.58 -4.91
N THR A 347 22.15 8.20 -4.16
CA THR A 347 23.23 7.36 -4.65
C THR A 347 22.79 5.89 -4.67
N ARG A 348 23.48 5.04 -5.44
CA ARG A 348 23.19 3.60 -5.48
C ARG A 348 23.25 2.96 -4.07
N ARG A 349 24.10 3.47 -3.19
CA ARG A 349 24.32 2.93 -1.83
C ARG A 349 23.18 3.27 -0.86
N ASN A 350 22.57 4.48 -0.95
CA ASN A 350 21.59 4.95 0.03
C ASN A 350 20.14 5.01 -0.50
N ARG A 351 19.90 4.58 -1.74
CA ARG A 351 18.59 4.69 -2.41
C ARG A 351 17.47 3.97 -1.67
N ALA A 352 17.71 2.73 -1.25
CA ALA A 352 16.72 1.96 -0.49
C ALA A 352 16.39 2.63 0.84
N SER A 353 17.40 3.09 1.57
CA SER A 353 17.24 3.78 2.86
C SER A 353 16.46 5.09 2.73
N ILE A 354 16.66 5.86 1.64
CA ILE A 354 15.91 7.11 1.40
C ILE A 354 14.45 6.83 1.06
N LEU A 355 14.15 5.77 0.30
CA LEU A 355 12.78 5.36 0.01
C LEU A 355 12.07 4.85 1.28
N SER A 356 12.76 4.08 2.13
CA SER A 356 12.25 3.65 3.44
C SER A 356 12.01 4.86 4.36
N LEU A 357 12.91 5.84 4.37
CA LEU A 357 12.74 7.07 5.13
C LEU A 357 11.51 7.87 4.69
N HIS A 358 11.27 7.98 3.39
CA HIS A 358 10.05 8.61 2.86
C HIS A 358 8.78 7.89 3.36
N SER A 359 8.77 6.56 3.33
CA SER A 359 7.66 5.76 3.86
C SER A 359 7.47 5.93 5.38
N LEU A 360 8.57 5.96 6.13
CA LEU A 360 8.56 6.18 7.58
C LEU A 360 8.00 7.56 7.94
N VAL A 361 8.46 8.62 7.26
CA VAL A 361 7.98 10.00 7.50
C VAL A 361 6.49 10.12 7.20
N PHE A 362 6.01 9.50 6.14
CA PHE A 362 4.59 9.43 5.84
C PHE A 362 3.79 8.73 6.97
N ARG A 363 4.25 7.57 7.44
CA ARG A 363 3.61 6.82 8.54
C ARG A 363 3.61 7.63 9.84
N LEU A 364 4.73 8.27 10.19
CA LEU A 364 4.81 9.14 11.36
C LEU A 364 3.86 10.35 11.25
N GLY A 365 3.78 10.96 10.06
CA GLY A 365 2.79 12.01 9.80
C GLY A 365 1.37 11.54 10.08
N PHE A 366 1.01 10.36 9.61
CA PHE A 366 -0.31 9.78 9.88
C PHE A 366 -0.51 9.40 11.36
N VAL A 367 0.48 8.82 12.01
CA VAL A 367 0.44 8.48 13.45
C VAL A 367 0.13 9.70 14.30
N LEU A 368 0.74 10.86 13.98
CA LEU A 368 0.54 12.10 14.74
C LEU A 368 -0.79 12.79 14.44
N THR A 369 -1.30 12.67 13.23
CA THR A 369 -2.44 13.47 12.76
C THR A 369 -3.72 12.66 12.56
N GLY A 370 -3.63 11.35 12.33
CA GLY A 370 -4.79 10.50 12.09
C GLY A 370 -5.83 10.55 13.20
N PRO A 371 -5.48 10.30 14.48
CA PRO A 371 -6.43 10.38 15.59
C PRO A 371 -7.05 11.77 15.73
N LEU A 372 -6.30 12.85 15.45
CA LEU A 372 -6.83 14.23 15.49
C LEU A 372 -7.87 14.47 14.40
N VAL A 373 -7.65 13.91 13.21
CA VAL A 373 -8.64 13.97 12.10
C VAL A 373 -9.89 13.19 12.48
N GLY A 374 -9.76 12.04 13.15
CA GLY A 374 -10.89 11.28 13.67
C GLY A 374 -11.68 12.06 14.71
N LEU A 375 -11.00 12.64 15.71
CA LEU A 375 -11.63 13.50 16.71
C LEU A 375 -12.35 14.71 16.10
N LEU A 376 -11.78 15.31 15.06
CA LEU A 376 -12.42 16.40 14.31
C LEU A 376 -13.72 15.90 13.66
N ALA A 377 -13.70 14.72 13.06
CA ALA A 377 -14.86 14.14 12.41
C ALA A 377 -15.96 13.74 13.41
N ASP A 378 -15.59 13.18 14.56
CA ASP A 378 -16.54 12.82 15.61
C ASP A 378 -17.22 14.04 16.25
N ASN A 379 -16.50 15.16 16.44
CA ASN A 379 -17.03 16.34 17.11
C ASN A 379 -17.75 17.32 16.17
N PHE A 380 -17.32 17.44 14.92
CA PHE A 380 -17.81 18.46 13.98
C PHE A 380 -18.44 17.89 12.72
N GLY A 381 -18.43 16.55 12.55
CA GLY A 381 -18.92 15.83 11.36
C GLY A 381 -17.95 15.84 10.18
N LEU A 382 -18.24 14.99 9.18
CA LEU A 382 -17.36 14.77 8.05
C LEU A 382 -17.23 16.00 7.16
N SER A 383 -18.32 16.72 6.90
CA SER A 383 -18.31 17.94 6.06
C SER A 383 -17.36 18.99 6.59
N ALA A 384 -17.43 19.31 7.90
CA ALA A 384 -16.52 20.27 8.52
C ALA A 384 -15.07 19.77 8.50
N THR A 385 -14.87 18.48 8.74
CA THR A 385 -13.54 17.85 8.69
C THR A 385 -12.90 17.98 7.31
N PHE A 386 -13.64 17.74 6.25
CA PHE A 386 -13.12 17.89 4.88
C PHE A 386 -12.80 19.35 4.55
N LEU A 387 -13.62 20.30 4.97
CA LEU A 387 -13.32 21.73 4.80
C LEU A 387 -12.06 22.15 5.57
N VAL A 388 -11.89 21.69 6.81
CA VAL A 388 -10.67 21.94 7.61
C VAL A 388 -9.46 21.32 6.95
N LEU A 389 -9.52 20.04 6.55
CA LEU A 389 -8.43 19.36 5.84
C LEU A 389 -8.10 20.08 4.52
N GLY A 390 -9.12 20.48 3.76
CA GLY A 390 -8.95 21.29 2.55
C GLY A 390 -8.20 22.58 2.82
N GLY A 391 -8.56 23.31 3.88
CA GLY A 391 -7.88 24.53 4.33
C GLY A 391 -6.43 24.29 4.75
N VAL A 392 -6.18 23.25 5.56
CA VAL A 392 -4.82 22.86 5.98
C VAL A 392 -3.94 22.54 4.78
N PHE A 393 -4.43 21.73 3.84
CA PHE A 393 -3.66 21.39 2.64
C PHE A 393 -3.52 22.57 1.68
N ALA A 394 -4.54 23.46 1.60
CA ALA A 394 -4.46 24.69 0.80
C ALA A 394 -3.36 25.64 1.29
N LEU A 395 -3.04 25.62 2.59
CA LEU A 395 -1.95 26.40 3.18
C LEU A 395 -0.60 25.69 3.13
N ALA A 396 -0.56 24.38 3.45
CA ALA A 396 0.67 23.63 3.56
C ALA A 396 1.31 23.27 2.21
N LEU A 397 0.50 22.88 1.21
CA LEU A 397 1.01 22.42 -0.08
C LEU A 397 1.72 23.51 -0.92
N PRO A 398 1.26 24.76 -0.98
CA PRO A 398 2.02 25.81 -1.67
C PRO A 398 3.42 26.04 -1.07
N LEU A 399 3.54 25.97 0.26
CA LEU A 399 4.81 26.13 0.96
C LEU A 399 5.75 24.96 0.66
N ALA A 400 5.26 23.73 0.80
CA ALA A 400 6.02 22.52 0.52
C ALA A 400 6.37 22.39 -0.97
N GLY A 401 5.40 22.67 -1.87
CA GLY A 401 5.58 22.66 -3.30
C GLY A 401 6.59 23.70 -3.80
N LYS A 402 6.56 24.91 -3.23
CA LYS A 402 7.57 25.96 -3.52
C LYS A 402 8.96 25.49 -3.11
N SER A 403 9.11 24.94 -1.91
CA SER A 403 10.38 24.38 -1.43
C SER A 403 10.84 23.21 -2.32
N PHE A 404 9.94 22.29 -2.67
CA PHE A 404 10.21 21.19 -3.58
C PHE A 404 10.70 21.68 -4.96
N LEU A 405 9.98 22.62 -5.58
CA LEU A 405 10.35 23.16 -6.88
C LEU A 405 11.66 23.96 -6.84
N HIS A 406 11.93 24.70 -5.76
CA HIS A 406 13.17 25.46 -5.61
C HIS A 406 14.40 24.57 -5.58
N HIS A 407 14.37 23.46 -4.84
CA HIS A 407 15.49 22.57 -4.66
C HIS A 407 15.60 21.45 -5.72
N ASN A 408 14.59 21.28 -6.57
CA ASN A 408 14.55 20.30 -7.65
C ASN A 408 14.50 20.94 -9.05
N ARG A 409 14.91 22.22 -9.16
CA ARG A 409 15.16 22.86 -10.45
C ARG A 409 16.48 22.36 -11.02
N ALA A 410 16.43 21.28 -11.78
CA ALA A 410 17.54 20.83 -12.64
C ALA A 410 16.90 20.23 -13.91
#